data_098f7f21f554138274682a610ee5244f
#
_entry.id   098f7f21f554138274682a610ee5244f
#
_cell.length_a   1.000
_cell.length_b   1.000
_cell.length_c   1.000
_cell.angle_alpha   90.00
_cell.angle_beta   90.00
_cell.angle_gamma   90.00
#
_symmetry.space_group_name_H-M   'P 1'
#
loop_
_entity.id
_entity.type
_entity.pdbx_description
1 polymer ?
#
loop_
_entity_poly.entity_id
_entity_poly.type
_entity_poly.pdbx_seq_one_letter_code
_entity_poly.pdbx_strand_id
1 'polypeptide(L)'
;MRWTTGVQHIAGLIAAGNFALLLNNDTSVRPDFLEKLLAETPAGAVSCPKMLFMDPPDEIWFAGGELDPKTGKVKHLGGHKKDGPEFAEKKQVSFITFCCVLLPRAVIEKVGYLDETLFMYCEDVDYCIRLAQAGVPMWFLPDAVIHHKAGGSAGGMLSVYYITRNTLYLTCKGKSAAYAKLKTILPLLTGAARYALTKLLGRKKGRSYGAFRGAVDFWNGKMGRMKG
;
A
#
# COMPACT_ATOMS: atom_id res chain seq x y z
N MET A 1 -24.89 4.20 -7.62
CA MET A 1 -23.45 4.53 -7.57
C MET A 1 -22.69 3.26 -7.17
N ARG A 2 -21.96 2.62 -8.09
CA ARG A 2 -21.14 1.45 -7.76
C ARG A 2 -19.83 1.95 -7.13
N TRP A 3 -19.60 1.63 -5.89
CA TRP A 3 -18.32 1.84 -5.22
C TRP A 3 -17.30 0.87 -5.83
N THR A 4 -16.59 1.33 -6.85
CA THR A 4 -15.32 0.71 -7.25
C THR A 4 -14.28 1.19 -6.23
N THR A 5 -13.43 0.29 -5.78
CA THR A 5 -12.36 0.55 -4.82
C THR A 5 -11.63 1.85 -5.15
N GLY A 6 -11.29 2.64 -4.13
CA GLY A 6 -10.80 4.03 -4.26
C GLY A 6 -9.65 4.28 -5.24
N VAL A 7 -8.97 3.24 -5.69
CA VAL A 7 -7.85 3.28 -6.64
C VAL A 7 -8.29 3.57 -8.08
N GLN A 8 -9.48 3.11 -8.50
CA GLN A 8 -9.95 3.26 -9.89
C GLN A 8 -10.55 4.64 -10.21
N HIS A 9 -10.89 5.45 -9.20
CA HIS A 9 -11.52 6.77 -9.42
C HIS A 9 -10.55 7.94 -9.49
N ILE A 10 -9.28 7.74 -9.16
CA ILE A 10 -8.28 8.84 -9.13
C ILE A 10 -7.99 9.37 -10.54
N ALA A 11 -8.05 8.54 -11.55
CA ALA A 11 -7.82 8.94 -12.94
C ALA A 11 -8.80 10.02 -13.45
N GLY A 12 -10.01 10.07 -12.88
CA GLY A 12 -11.04 11.03 -13.28
C GLY A 12 -11.08 12.34 -12.47
N LEU A 13 -10.48 12.37 -11.27
CA LEU A 13 -10.59 13.50 -10.35
C LEU A 13 -9.44 14.52 -10.43
N ILE A 14 -8.41 14.27 -11.21
CA ILE A 14 -7.24 15.17 -11.34
C ILE A 14 -7.55 16.38 -12.26
N ALA A 15 -8.79 16.61 -12.60
CA ALA A 15 -9.16 17.49 -13.70
C ALA A 15 -8.87 18.99 -13.52
N ALA A 16 -8.65 19.53 -12.31
CA ALA A 16 -8.57 20.99 -12.12
C ALA A 16 -7.48 21.49 -11.16
N GLY A 17 -6.80 20.64 -10.37
CA GLY A 17 -5.84 21.08 -9.34
C GLY A 17 -4.38 20.74 -9.66
N ASN A 18 -3.45 21.41 -8.95
CA ASN A 18 -2.01 21.13 -9.03
C ASN A 18 -1.59 19.90 -8.20
N PHE A 19 -2.48 19.41 -7.36
CA PHE A 19 -2.26 18.29 -6.46
C PHE A 19 -3.45 17.34 -6.45
N ALA A 20 -3.19 16.06 -6.20
CA ALA A 20 -4.17 15.05 -5.83
C ALA A 20 -3.88 14.57 -4.41
N LEU A 21 -4.88 14.61 -3.53
CA LEU A 21 -4.84 14.01 -2.21
C LEU A 21 -5.60 12.68 -2.25
N LEU A 22 -4.90 11.59 -1.97
CA LEU A 22 -5.53 10.30 -1.68
C LEU A 22 -5.72 10.20 -0.19
N LEU A 23 -6.92 9.86 0.24
CA LEU A 23 -7.27 9.75 1.64
C LEU A 23 -8.28 8.60 1.83
N ASN A 24 -7.95 7.65 2.67
CA ASN A 24 -8.88 6.57 3.01
C ASN A 24 -10.11 7.11 3.72
N ASN A 25 -11.26 6.49 3.47
CA ASN A 25 -12.55 6.88 4.06
C ASN A 25 -12.72 6.50 5.53
N ASP A 26 -11.78 5.78 6.12
CA ASP A 26 -11.72 5.42 7.54
C ASP A 26 -10.68 6.24 8.31
N THR A 27 -10.48 7.49 7.87
CA THR A 27 -9.58 8.46 8.49
C THR A 27 -10.34 9.66 9.04
N SER A 28 -9.73 10.35 10.01
CA SER A 28 -10.14 11.65 10.53
C SER A 28 -8.97 12.62 10.44
N VAL A 29 -9.22 13.85 10.01
CA VAL A 29 -8.21 14.89 9.82
C VAL A 29 -8.46 16.08 10.73
N ARG A 30 -7.40 16.81 11.11
CA ARG A 30 -7.51 18.10 11.81
C ARG A 30 -7.87 19.22 10.82
N PRO A 31 -8.47 20.33 11.25
CA PRO A 31 -8.83 21.43 10.35
C PRO A 31 -7.64 22.02 9.59
N ASP A 32 -6.46 22.06 10.19
CA ASP A 32 -5.20 22.60 9.64
C ASP A 32 -4.37 21.58 8.83
N PHE A 33 -4.85 20.36 8.75
CA PHE A 33 -4.14 19.22 8.13
C PHE A 33 -3.68 19.51 6.69
N LEU A 34 -4.60 19.95 5.84
CA LEU A 34 -4.31 20.13 4.42
C LEU A 34 -3.37 21.31 4.19
N GLU A 35 -3.56 22.39 4.94
CA GLU A 35 -2.68 23.56 4.91
C GLU A 35 -1.24 23.18 5.25
N LYS A 36 -1.02 22.48 6.36
CA LYS A 36 0.30 21.98 6.76
C LYS A 36 0.91 21.03 5.74
N LEU A 37 0.11 20.07 5.25
CA LEU A 37 0.58 19.10 4.26
C LEU A 37 1.06 19.80 2.98
N LEU A 38 0.31 20.79 2.49
CA LEU A 38 0.67 21.55 1.30
C LEU A 38 1.88 22.47 1.54
N ALA A 39 1.90 23.21 2.65
CA ALA A 39 2.97 24.17 2.97
C ALA A 39 4.33 23.50 3.14
N GLU A 40 4.36 22.30 3.72
CA GLU A 40 5.58 21.59 4.00
C GLU A 40 6.06 20.66 2.90
N THR A 41 5.21 20.36 1.91
CA THR A 41 5.59 19.50 0.79
C THR A 41 6.63 20.18 -0.10
N PRO A 42 7.85 19.63 -0.22
CA PRO A 42 8.85 20.21 -1.11
C PRO A 42 8.42 20.16 -2.57
N ALA A 43 8.84 21.15 -3.35
CA ALA A 43 8.51 21.22 -4.76
C ALA A 43 8.92 19.94 -5.51
N GLY A 44 8.01 19.37 -6.28
CA GLY A 44 8.23 18.15 -7.06
C GLY A 44 8.31 16.85 -6.24
N ALA A 45 8.03 16.91 -4.93
CA ALA A 45 8.05 15.75 -4.05
C ALA A 45 6.63 15.20 -3.80
N VAL A 46 6.56 13.91 -3.47
CA VAL A 46 5.37 13.26 -2.89
C VAL A 46 5.49 13.26 -1.39
N SER A 47 4.41 13.47 -0.67
CA SER A 47 4.44 13.53 0.79
C SER A 47 3.29 12.79 1.45
N CYS A 48 3.54 12.35 2.68
CA CYS A 48 2.54 11.76 3.56
C CYS A 48 2.58 12.40 4.95
N PRO A 49 1.44 12.46 5.64
CA PRO A 49 1.37 12.93 7.01
C PRO A 49 1.82 11.86 8.02
N LYS A 50 1.94 12.27 9.29
CA LYS A 50 1.93 11.36 10.42
C LYS A 50 0.52 10.77 10.56
N MET A 51 0.46 9.46 10.75
CA MET A 51 -0.80 8.75 10.94
C MET A 51 -0.81 8.08 12.30
N LEU A 52 -1.77 8.45 13.12
CA LEU A 52 -2.01 7.86 14.44
C LEU A 52 -3.18 6.88 14.35
N PHE A 53 -3.28 5.97 15.30
CA PHE A 53 -4.51 5.20 15.45
C PHE A 53 -5.65 6.12 15.94
N MET A 54 -6.89 5.80 15.60
CA MET A 54 -8.04 6.45 16.25
C MET A 54 -8.18 6.02 17.70
N ASP A 55 -7.78 4.77 17.99
CA ASP A 55 -7.81 4.19 19.32
C ASP A 55 -6.66 3.17 19.47
N PRO A 56 -5.66 3.46 20.35
CA PRO A 56 -5.46 4.69 21.12
C PRO A 56 -4.91 5.85 20.26
N PRO A 57 -5.34 7.11 20.52
CA PRO A 57 -5.05 8.25 19.64
C PRO A 57 -3.62 8.81 19.77
N ASP A 58 -2.84 8.34 20.72
CA ASP A 58 -1.43 8.69 20.96
C ASP A 58 -0.46 7.63 20.40
N GLU A 59 -0.96 6.62 19.69
CA GLU A 59 -0.16 5.55 19.13
C GLU A 59 0.01 5.73 17.61
N ILE A 60 1.25 5.56 17.14
CA ILE A 60 1.59 5.71 15.73
C ILE A 60 1.10 4.48 14.93
N TRP A 61 0.33 4.73 13.90
CA TRP A 61 0.06 3.75 12.86
C TRP A 61 1.13 3.77 11.77
N PHE A 62 1.58 5.00 11.37
CA PHE A 62 2.60 5.18 10.34
C PHE A 62 3.33 6.52 10.50
N ALA A 63 4.66 6.48 10.57
CA ALA A 63 5.55 7.65 10.61
C ALA A 63 6.62 7.58 9.50
N GLY A 64 6.16 7.30 8.27
CA GLY A 64 7.03 7.01 7.14
C GLY A 64 7.36 5.52 7.03
N GLY A 65 8.04 5.13 5.96
CA GLY A 65 8.37 3.73 5.74
C GLY A 65 9.65 3.51 4.95
N GLU A 66 10.16 2.29 5.02
CA GLU A 66 11.28 1.78 4.27
C GLU A 66 10.79 0.71 3.29
N LEU A 67 11.27 0.77 2.05
CA LEU A 67 10.95 -0.19 0.99
C LEU A 67 12.25 -0.81 0.47
N ASP A 68 12.31 -2.12 0.45
CA ASP A 68 13.29 -2.86 -0.33
C ASP A 68 12.76 -3.04 -1.77
N PRO A 69 13.30 -2.33 -2.75
CA PRO A 69 12.78 -2.37 -4.12
C PRO A 69 13.02 -3.71 -4.83
N LYS A 70 13.92 -4.56 -4.31
CA LYS A 70 14.21 -5.88 -4.89
C LYS A 70 13.17 -6.92 -4.49
N THR A 71 12.67 -6.82 -3.27
CA THR A 71 11.71 -7.80 -2.70
C THR A 71 10.30 -7.28 -2.57
N GLY A 72 10.09 -5.95 -2.69
CA GLY A 72 8.82 -5.29 -2.39
C GLY A 72 8.43 -5.32 -0.91
N LYS A 73 9.37 -5.69 -0.01
CA LYS A 73 9.12 -5.67 1.42
C LYS A 73 9.09 -4.25 1.95
N VAL A 74 8.10 -3.98 2.74
CA VAL A 74 7.87 -2.69 3.40
C VAL A 74 8.00 -2.83 4.90
N LYS A 75 8.58 -1.81 5.53
CA LYS A 75 8.62 -1.62 6.97
C LYS A 75 7.99 -0.27 7.31
N HIS A 76 6.89 -0.28 8.06
CA HIS A 76 6.35 0.93 8.65
C HIS A 76 7.21 1.38 9.82
N LEU A 77 7.56 2.66 9.84
CA LEU A 77 8.30 3.25 10.95
C LEU A 77 7.31 3.70 12.04
N GLY A 78 7.69 3.50 13.27
CA GLY A 78 6.92 3.92 14.43
C GLY A 78 5.69 3.09 14.79
N GLY A 79 5.29 2.14 13.95
CA GLY A 79 4.06 1.38 14.15
C GLY A 79 3.94 0.76 15.55
N HIS A 80 2.80 1.00 16.21
CA HIS A 80 2.50 0.61 17.58
C HIS A 80 3.37 1.22 18.68
N LYS A 81 4.11 2.30 18.38
CA LYS A 81 4.81 3.11 19.39
C LYS A 81 3.96 4.32 19.75
N LYS A 82 4.16 4.84 20.97
CA LYS A 82 3.59 6.13 21.34
C LYS A 82 4.22 7.25 20.52
N ASP A 83 3.42 8.24 20.14
CA ASP A 83 3.94 9.44 19.49
C ASP A 83 4.87 10.21 20.45
N GLY A 84 6.02 10.62 19.93
CA GLY A 84 7.07 11.26 20.70
C GLY A 84 8.05 12.05 19.82
N PRO A 85 9.06 12.68 20.48
CA PRO A 85 10.05 13.52 19.78
C PRO A 85 10.79 12.80 18.64
N GLU A 86 10.99 11.47 18.75
CA GLU A 86 11.63 10.67 17.71
C GLU A 86 10.84 10.59 16.40
N PHE A 87 9.55 11.00 16.42
CA PHE A 87 8.67 11.05 15.23
C PHE A 87 8.26 12.48 14.86
N ALA A 88 8.95 13.49 15.41
CA ALA A 88 8.69 14.90 15.14
C ALA A 88 9.54 15.49 14.02
N GLU A 89 10.46 14.71 13.45
CA GLU A 89 11.37 15.20 12.40
C GLU A 89 10.83 14.90 10.99
N LYS A 90 10.79 15.93 10.14
CA LYS A 90 10.54 15.82 8.71
C LYS A 90 11.70 15.11 8.05
N LYS A 91 11.42 14.05 7.27
CA LYS A 91 12.47 13.22 6.65
C LYS A 91 12.08 12.65 5.32
N GLN A 92 13.09 12.37 4.50
CA GLN A 92 12.90 11.54 3.31
C GLN A 92 12.69 10.08 3.72
N VAL A 93 11.81 9.41 2.98
CA VAL A 93 11.46 8.00 3.18
C VAL A 93 11.49 7.27 1.84
N SER A 94 11.59 5.95 1.85
CA SER A 94 11.52 5.15 0.62
C SER A 94 10.14 4.50 0.41
N PHE A 95 9.23 4.65 1.37
CA PHE A 95 7.87 4.17 1.27
C PHE A 95 6.87 5.14 1.89
N ILE A 96 5.78 5.35 1.18
CA ILE A 96 4.58 6.07 1.63
C ILE A 96 3.37 5.17 1.40
N THR A 97 2.56 4.96 2.43
CA THR A 97 1.28 4.27 2.28
C THR A 97 0.23 5.19 1.65
N PHE A 98 -0.61 4.62 0.80
CA PHE A 98 -1.69 5.37 0.15
C PHE A 98 -2.97 5.49 0.99
N CYS A 99 -2.85 5.19 2.30
CA CYS A 99 -3.86 5.60 3.28
C CYS A 99 -4.04 7.13 3.27
N CYS A 100 -2.93 7.89 3.21
CA CYS A 100 -2.95 9.32 2.93
C CYS A 100 -1.66 9.74 2.23
N VAL A 101 -1.78 10.28 1.01
CA VAL A 101 -0.65 10.76 0.22
C VAL A 101 -1.03 11.98 -0.61
N LEU A 102 -0.15 12.97 -0.64
CA LEU A 102 -0.24 14.13 -1.52
C LEU A 102 0.66 13.95 -2.73
N LEU A 103 0.07 13.96 -3.92
CA LEU A 103 0.71 13.76 -5.21
C LEU A 103 0.63 15.04 -6.05
N PRO A 104 1.74 15.71 -6.37
CA PRO A 104 1.72 16.79 -7.35
C PRO A 104 1.28 16.26 -8.72
N ARG A 105 0.48 17.06 -9.45
CA ARG A 105 0.04 16.72 -10.80
C ARG A 105 1.21 16.39 -11.74
N ALA A 106 2.26 17.20 -11.72
CA ALA A 106 3.45 16.98 -12.53
C ALA A 106 4.14 15.63 -12.23
N VAL A 107 4.07 15.13 -10.98
CA VAL A 107 4.58 13.81 -10.62
C VAL A 107 3.70 12.72 -11.23
N ILE A 108 2.37 12.88 -11.18
CA ILE A 108 1.45 11.90 -11.80
C ILE A 108 1.66 11.86 -13.31
N GLU A 109 1.82 13.01 -13.96
CA GLU A 109 2.11 13.10 -15.40
C GLU A 109 3.45 12.42 -15.76
N LYS A 110 4.47 12.54 -14.88
CA LYS A 110 5.80 11.94 -15.07
C LYS A 110 5.82 10.44 -14.82
N VAL A 111 5.17 9.97 -13.76
CA VAL A 111 5.25 8.59 -13.26
C VAL A 111 4.11 7.72 -13.79
N GLY A 112 3.01 8.34 -14.20
CA GLY A 112 1.78 7.69 -14.61
C GLY A 112 0.82 7.39 -13.46
N TYR A 113 -0.29 6.75 -13.80
CA TYR A 113 -1.35 6.37 -12.85
C TYR A 113 -1.00 5.09 -12.09
N LEU A 114 -1.86 4.74 -11.13
CA LEU A 114 -1.76 3.47 -10.39
C LEU A 114 -2.00 2.29 -11.33
N ASP A 115 -1.33 1.17 -11.06
CA ASP A 115 -1.46 -0.07 -11.83
C ASP A 115 -2.79 -0.78 -11.47
N GLU A 116 -3.81 -0.62 -12.29
CA GLU A 116 -5.15 -1.21 -12.10
C GLU A 116 -5.12 -2.75 -12.03
N THR A 117 -4.05 -3.36 -12.56
CA THR A 117 -3.83 -4.82 -12.49
C THR A 117 -3.80 -5.32 -11.05
N LEU A 118 -3.34 -4.49 -10.11
CA LEU A 118 -3.25 -4.83 -8.69
C LEU A 118 -4.62 -4.90 -8.00
N PHE A 119 -5.57 -4.06 -8.39
CA PHE A 119 -6.92 -3.91 -7.83
C PHE A 119 -6.95 -3.42 -6.37
N MET A 120 -6.22 -4.08 -5.45
CA MET A 120 -6.18 -3.78 -4.01
C MET A 120 -4.89 -4.32 -3.41
N TYR A 121 -4.24 -3.58 -2.54
CA TYR A 121 -2.94 -3.84 -1.90
C TYR A 121 -1.76 -3.89 -2.87
N CYS A 122 -0.64 -3.40 -2.41
CA CYS A 122 0.64 -3.25 -3.11
C CYS A 122 0.65 -2.21 -4.25
N GLU A 123 -0.42 -1.46 -4.48
CA GLU A 123 -0.46 -0.32 -5.41
C GLU A 123 0.47 0.80 -4.92
N ASP A 124 0.54 1.03 -3.61
CA ASP A 124 1.46 1.95 -2.96
C ASP A 124 2.92 1.49 -3.12
N VAL A 125 3.18 0.20 -2.96
CA VAL A 125 4.52 -0.39 -3.18
C VAL A 125 4.96 -0.21 -4.63
N ASP A 126 4.11 -0.55 -5.61
CA ASP A 126 4.41 -0.34 -7.04
C ASP A 126 4.70 1.13 -7.33
N TYR A 127 3.86 2.02 -6.81
CA TYR A 127 4.02 3.45 -7.09
C TYR A 127 5.28 4.02 -6.46
N CYS A 128 5.62 3.65 -5.21
CA CYS A 128 6.86 4.05 -4.56
C CYS A 128 8.11 3.55 -5.31
N ILE A 129 8.08 2.33 -5.88
CA ILE A 129 9.16 1.84 -6.75
C ILE A 129 9.29 2.72 -7.98
N ARG A 130 8.18 3.07 -8.64
CA ARG A 130 8.20 3.95 -9.84
C ARG A 130 8.62 5.37 -9.51
N LEU A 131 8.21 5.93 -8.36
CA LEU A 131 8.68 7.23 -7.88
C LEU A 131 10.21 7.22 -7.71
N ALA A 132 10.75 6.22 -7.05
CA ALA A 132 12.21 6.08 -6.86
C ALA A 132 12.95 5.96 -8.19
N GLN A 133 12.43 5.17 -9.15
CA GLN A 133 13.00 5.03 -10.50
C GLN A 133 12.97 6.34 -11.30
N ALA A 134 11.96 7.16 -11.06
CA ALA A 134 11.82 8.49 -11.68
C ALA A 134 12.60 9.58 -10.95
N GLY A 135 13.31 9.28 -9.87
CA GLY A 135 14.05 10.26 -9.06
C GLY A 135 13.14 11.24 -8.32
N VAL A 136 11.90 10.84 -8.01
CA VAL A 136 10.95 11.68 -7.26
C VAL A 136 11.12 11.42 -5.77
N PRO A 137 11.46 12.44 -4.96
CA PRO A 137 11.63 12.27 -3.52
C PRO A 137 10.28 12.09 -2.82
N MET A 138 10.30 11.25 -1.78
CA MET A 138 9.16 10.99 -0.91
C MET A 138 9.46 11.51 0.49
N TRP A 139 8.51 12.24 1.09
CA TRP A 139 8.69 12.89 2.38
C TRP A 139 7.62 12.50 3.38
N PHE A 140 8.05 12.24 4.60
CA PHE A 140 7.21 12.17 5.79
C PHE A 140 7.16 13.54 6.45
N LEU A 141 5.94 14.05 6.69
CA LEU A 141 5.66 15.37 7.27
C LEU A 141 4.93 15.21 8.60
N PRO A 142 5.64 15.35 9.74
CA PRO A 142 5.11 15.03 11.06
C PRO A 142 4.06 16.03 11.58
N ASP A 143 4.07 17.29 11.10
CA ASP A 143 3.15 18.34 11.58
C ASP A 143 1.77 18.24 10.94
N ALA A 144 1.67 17.61 9.79
CA ALA A 144 0.40 17.17 9.22
C ALA A 144 0.00 15.83 9.86
N VAL A 145 -1.12 15.81 10.58
CA VAL A 145 -1.53 14.63 11.36
C VAL A 145 -2.94 14.19 10.97
N ILE A 146 -3.10 12.88 10.77
CA ILE A 146 -4.41 12.23 10.63
C ILE A 146 -4.55 11.07 11.63
N HIS A 147 -5.80 10.69 11.92
CA HIS A 147 -6.09 9.46 12.66
C HIS A 147 -6.75 8.45 11.74
N HIS A 148 -6.29 7.21 11.81
CA HIS A 148 -6.76 6.09 10.99
C HIS A 148 -7.41 5.03 11.86
N LYS A 149 -8.61 4.61 11.50
CA LYS A 149 -9.36 3.59 12.27
C LYS A 149 -8.65 2.26 12.33
N ALA A 150 -7.89 1.93 11.31
CA ALA A 150 -7.13 0.69 11.14
C ALA A 150 -7.84 -0.59 11.62
N GLY A 151 -7.62 -1.73 10.97
CA GLY A 151 -8.07 -3.03 11.47
C GLY A 151 -9.29 -3.66 10.79
N GLY A 152 -10.04 -2.94 9.95
CA GLY A 152 -11.29 -3.49 9.37
C GLY A 152 -11.08 -4.62 8.34
N SER A 153 -9.99 -4.63 7.58
CA SER A 153 -9.72 -5.62 6.53
C SER A 153 -8.36 -6.29 6.63
N ALA A 154 -7.49 -5.83 7.54
CA ALA A 154 -6.14 -6.36 7.68
C ALA A 154 -6.14 -7.81 8.21
N GLY A 155 -5.42 -8.70 7.52
CA GLY A 155 -5.24 -10.09 7.94
C GLY A 155 -6.39 -11.04 7.62
N GLY A 156 -7.44 -10.61 6.95
CA GLY A 156 -8.51 -11.45 6.42
C GLY A 156 -8.07 -12.27 5.19
N MET A 157 -8.93 -13.16 4.73
CA MET A 157 -8.68 -13.99 3.54
C MET A 157 -8.37 -13.16 2.30
N LEU A 158 -9.14 -12.11 2.07
CA LEU A 158 -8.98 -11.25 0.88
C LEU A 158 -7.67 -10.44 0.91
N SER A 159 -7.29 -9.87 2.06
CA SER A 159 -6.03 -9.14 2.17
C SER A 159 -4.83 -10.06 1.92
N VAL A 160 -4.82 -11.26 2.52
CA VAL A 160 -3.75 -12.24 2.29
C VAL A 160 -3.71 -12.70 0.83
N TYR A 161 -4.88 -12.90 0.20
CA TYR A 161 -4.98 -13.24 -1.21
C TYR A 161 -4.31 -12.18 -2.10
N TYR A 162 -4.75 -10.92 -1.98
CA TYR A 162 -4.22 -9.84 -2.82
C TYR A 162 -2.75 -9.57 -2.54
N ILE A 163 -2.33 -9.50 -1.27
CA ILE A 163 -0.93 -9.28 -0.91
C ILE A 163 -0.05 -10.40 -1.50
N THR A 164 -0.44 -11.67 -1.37
CA THR A 164 0.34 -12.79 -1.93
C THR A 164 0.45 -12.69 -3.45
N ARG A 165 -0.68 -12.52 -4.15
CA ARG A 165 -0.72 -12.43 -5.60
C ARG A 165 0.07 -11.23 -6.12
N ASN A 166 -0.16 -10.06 -5.53
CA ASN A 166 0.41 -8.81 -5.99
C ASN A 166 1.91 -8.70 -5.65
N THR A 167 2.37 -9.25 -4.51
CA THR A 167 3.80 -9.34 -4.22
C THR A 167 4.53 -10.22 -5.25
N LEU A 168 3.93 -11.35 -5.65
CA LEU A 168 4.47 -12.18 -6.74
C LEU A 168 4.52 -11.41 -8.06
N TYR A 169 3.46 -10.69 -8.39
CA TYR A 169 3.41 -9.83 -9.57
C TYR A 169 4.53 -8.78 -9.56
N LEU A 170 4.68 -8.02 -8.48
CA LEU A 170 5.71 -6.97 -8.39
C LEU A 170 7.13 -7.56 -8.46
N THR A 171 7.38 -8.68 -7.79
CA THR A 171 8.67 -9.37 -7.83
C THR A 171 9.03 -9.86 -9.23
N CYS A 172 8.03 -10.19 -10.03
CA CYS A 172 8.21 -10.75 -11.38
C CYS A 172 8.01 -9.71 -12.50
N LYS A 173 7.56 -8.49 -12.16
CA LYS A 173 7.32 -7.41 -13.14
C LYS A 173 8.58 -7.15 -13.96
N GLY A 174 8.47 -7.19 -15.29
CA GLY A 174 9.60 -7.04 -16.20
C GLY A 174 10.54 -8.26 -16.31
N LYS A 175 10.19 -9.41 -15.70
CA LYS A 175 10.96 -10.66 -15.82
C LYS A 175 10.26 -11.63 -16.76
N SER A 176 10.99 -12.69 -17.18
CA SER A 176 10.43 -13.72 -18.08
C SER A 176 9.33 -14.53 -17.40
N ALA A 177 8.43 -15.11 -18.22
CA ALA A 177 7.39 -16.02 -17.73
C ALA A 177 7.96 -17.24 -16.99
N ALA A 178 9.11 -17.76 -17.44
CA ALA A 178 9.81 -18.86 -16.76
C ALA A 178 10.27 -18.46 -15.35
N TYR A 179 10.82 -17.26 -15.20
CA TYR A 179 11.19 -16.71 -13.88
C TYR A 179 9.97 -16.56 -12.96
N ALA A 180 8.86 -16.02 -13.49
CA ALA A 180 7.63 -15.87 -12.73
C ALA A 180 7.10 -17.23 -12.23
N LYS A 181 7.07 -18.23 -13.08
CA LYS A 181 6.69 -19.61 -12.69
C LYS A 181 7.60 -20.17 -11.63
N LEU A 182 8.93 -20.08 -11.80
CA LEU A 182 9.90 -20.57 -10.82
C LEU A 182 9.69 -19.90 -9.43
N LYS A 183 9.51 -18.58 -9.41
CA LYS A 183 9.25 -17.83 -8.17
C LYS A 183 7.94 -18.20 -7.48
N THR A 184 6.96 -18.71 -8.23
CA THR A 184 5.65 -19.09 -7.69
C THR A 184 5.62 -20.51 -7.10
N ILE A 185 6.57 -21.38 -7.46
CA ILE A 185 6.58 -22.80 -7.00
C ILE A 185 6.56 -22.87 -5.47
N LEU A 186 7.47 -22.19 -4.78
CA LEU A 186 7.55 -22.23 -3.32
C LEU A 186 6.30 -21.67 -2.64
N PRO A 187 5.77 -20.50 -2.99
CA PRO A 187 4.48 -20.02 -2.49
C PRO A 187 3.31 -20.98 -2.74
N LEU A 188 3.26 -21.65 -3.90
CA LEU A 188 2.24 -22.66 -4.19
C LEU A 188 2.34 -23.86 -3.23
N LEU A 189 3.53 -24.44 -3.09
CA LEU A 189 3.76 -25.63 -2.25
C LEU A 189 3.49 -25.31 -0.77
N THR A 190 4.05 -24.21 -0.27
CA THR A 190 3.85 -23.81 1.13
C THR A 190 2.40 -23.36 1.40
N GLY A 191 1.76 -22.70 0.45
CA GLY A 191 0.34 -22.32 0.53
C GLY A 191 -0.57 -23.54 0.55
N ALA A 192 -0.34 -24.49 -0.35
CA ALA A 192 -1.08 -25.78 -0.40
C ALA A 192 -0.93 -26.59 0.89
N ALA A 193 0.31 -26.76 1.39
CA ALA A 193 0.59 -27.48 2.62
C ALA A 193 -0.10 -26.85 3.83
N ARG A 194 0.01 -25.51 3.99
CA ARG A 194 -0.67 -24.77 5.06
C ARG A 194 -2.19 -24.87 4.96
N TYR A 195 -2.74 -24.79 3.76
CA TYR A 195 -4.18 -24.93 3.54
C TYR A 195 -4.66 -26.34 3.88
N ALA A 196 -3.95 -27.39 3.43
CA ALA A 196 -4.27 -28.77 3.74
C ALA A 196 -4.20 -29.05 5.25
N LEU A 197 -3.14 -28.60 5.94
CA LEU A 197 -2.99 -28.71 7.38
C LEU A 197 -4.11 -27.99 8.13
N THR A 198 -4.46 -26.77 7.70
CA THR A 198 -5.57 -26.00 8.31
C THR A 198 -6.89 -26.74 8.18
N LYS A 199 -7.12 -27.40 7.02
CA LYS A 199 -8.30 -28.22 6.76
C LYS A 199 -8.33 -29.45 7.66
N LEU A 200 -7.19 -30.14 7.79
CA LEU A 200 -7.05 -31.35 8.61
C LEU A 200 -7.31 -31.07 10.10
N LEU A 201 -6.80 -29.94 10.60
CA LEU A 201 -6.97 -29.52 12.00
C LEU A 201 -8.34 -28.87 12.28
N GLY A 202 -9.29 -28.83 11.34
CA GLY A 202 -10.61 -28.21 11.53
C GLY A 202 -10.59 -26.69 11.76
N ARG A 203 -9.45 -26.02 11.53
CA ARG A 203 -9.28 -24.59 11.78
C ARG A 203 -9.93 -23.73 10.69
N LYS A 204 -10.23 -22.45 11.00
CA LYS A 204 -10.72 -21.48 9.99
C LYS A 204 -9.73 -21.33 8.83
N LYS A 205 -10.18 -21.61 7.62
CA LYS A 205 -9.35 -21.73 6.40
C LYS A 205 -8.94 -20.38 5.77
N GLY A 206 -9.50 -19.26 6.24
CA GLY A 206 -9.44 -17.98 5.54
C GLY A 206 -8.06 -17.54 5.06
N ARG A 207 -7.09 -17.37 5.96
CA ARG A 207 -5.74 -16.84 5.60
C ARG A 207 -4.94 -17.81 4.75
N SER A 208 -4.89 -19.10 5.12
CA SER A 208 -4.14 -20.11 4.39
C SER A 208 -4.72 -20.34 2.98
N TYR A 209 -6.03 -20.33 2.86
CA TYR A 209 -6.70 -20.38 1.56
C TYR A 209 -6.40 -19.14 0.72
N GLY A 210 -6.43 -17.93 1.32
CA GLY A 210 -6.09 -16.69 0.62
C GLY A 210 -4.68 -16.73 0.03
N ALA A 211 -3.68 -17.16 0.80
CA ALA A 211 -2.30 -17.28 0.33
C ALA A 211 -2.16 -18.30 -0.82
N PHE A 212 -2.76 -19.49 -0.67
CA PHE A 212 -2.75 -20.51 -1.71
C PHE A 212 -3.44 -20.03 -2.98
N ARG A 213 -4.67 -19.51 -2.87
CA ARG A 213 -5.43 -19.00 -4.01
C ARG A 213 -4.75 -17.84 -4.72
N GLY A 214 -4.12 -16.91 -3.97
CA GLY A 214 -3.35 -15.81 -4.55
C GLY A 214 -2.18 -16.29 -5.40
N ALA A 215 -1.44 -17.29 -4.93
CA ALA A 215 -0.35 -17.91 -5.71
C ALA A 215 -0.86 -18.66 -6.94
N VAL A 216 -1.98 -19.39 -6.83
CA VAL A 216 -2.62 -20.10 -7.96
C VAL A 216 -3.11 -19.12 -9.02
N ASP A 217 -3.77 -18.04 -8.63
CA ASP A 217 -4.28 -17.05 -9.57
C ASP A 217 -3.15 -16.28 -10.26
N PHE A 218 -2.06 -15.96 -9.54
CA PHE A 218 -0.86 -15.41 -10.18
C PHE A 218 -0.24 -16.40 -11.20
N TRP A 219 -0.08 -17.66 -10.82
CA TRP A 219 0.44 -18.71 -11.73
C TRP A 219 -0.35 -18.81 -13.03
N ASN A 220 -1.67 -18.63 -12.94
CA ASN A 220 -2.60 -18.69 -14.08
C ASN A 220 -2.79 -17.34 -14.79
N GLY A 221 -2.02 -16.30 -14.44
CA GLY A 221 -2.13 -14.96 -15.01
C GLY A 221 -3.44 -14.22 -14.67
N LYS A 222 -4.15 -14.66 -13.63
CA LYS A 222 -5.41 -14.03 -13.20
C LYS A 222 -5.13 -12.84 -12.27
N MET A 223 -5.24 -11.66 -12.82
CA MET A 223 -5.05 -10.40 -12.10
C MET A 223 -6.36 -9.62 -11.95
N GLY A 224 -6.28 -8.40 -11.38
CA GLY A 224 -7.45 -7.57 -11.14
C GLY A 224 -8.34 -8.07 -9.99
N ARG A 225 -9.66 -7.81 -10.07
CA ARG A 225 -10.60 -8.23 -9.02
C ARG A 225 -10.73 -9.75 -8.95
N MET A 226 -10.65 -10.30 -7.73
CA MET A 226 -10.87 -11.73 -7.48
C MET A 226 -12.24 -12.14 -8.00
N LYS A 227 -12.28 -13.12 -8.88
CA LYS A 227 -13.52 -13.76 -9.31
C LYS A 227 -13.84 -14.90 -8.35
N GLY A 228 -15.09 -14.97 -7.94
CA GLY A 228 -15.60 -16.03 -7.06
C GLY A 228 -15.41 -17.44 -7.60
#